data_2b70c933f361d52090f6b938e711e825
#
_entry.id   2b70c933f361d52090f6b938e711e825
#
_cell.length_a   1.000
_cell.length_b   1.000
_cell.length_c   1.000
_cell.angle_alpha   90.00
_cell.angle_beta   90.00
_cell.angle_gamma   90.00
#
_symmetry.space_group_name_H-M   'P 1'
#
loop_
_entity.id
_entity.type
_entity.pdbx_description
1 polymer ?
#
loop_
_entity_poly.entity_id
_entity_poly.type
_entity_poly.pdbx_seq_one_letter_code
_entity_poly.pdbx_strand_id
1 'polypeptide(L)'
;MYLIATRSFPPEVGGMQSLMWGLSREMSKNFMIKVFADYHENHKEFDENLNFSIERVGGIKFLRKIRKAQLINEFLKDNKIEGIIADHWKSLELIKSNKKKFCLIHGKEINHPNNSSQNKRIIKVFDKV
;
A
#
# COMPACT_ATOMS: atom_id res chain seq x y z
N MET A 1 13.57 2.91 -7.51
CA MET A 1 12.91 2.42 -6.28
C MET A 1 11.43 2.26 -6.52
N TYR A 2 10.80 1.21 -6.00
CA TYR A 2 9.36 1.05 -5.97
C TYR A 2 8.80 1.26 -4.56
N LEU A 3 7.62 1.83 -4.48
CA LEU A 3 6.89 2.03 -3.23
C LEU A 3 5.71 1.05 -3.15
N ILE A 4 5.55 0.40 -2.02
CA ILE A 4 4.42 -0.50 -1.76
C ILE A 4 3.58 0.09 -0.62
N ALA A 5 2.32 0.38 -0.93
CA ALA A 5 1.34 0.90 0.02
C ALA A 5 0.32 -0.18 0.35
N THR A 6 0.36 -0.70 1.56
CA THR A 6 -0.50 -1.82 1.97
C THR A 6 -1.15 -1.58 3.33
N ARG A 7 -2.31 -2.18 3.53
CA ARG A 7 -2.96 -2.28 4.85
C ARG A 7 -2.63 -3.63 5.49
N SER A 8 -2.35 -4.62 4.67
CA SER A 8 -2.24 -6.02 5.03
C SER A 8 -0.81 -6.50 4.83
N PHE A 9 -0.06 -6.64 5.93
CA PHE A 9 1.32 -7.11 5.90
C PHE A 9 1.62 -7.96 7.15
N PRO A 10 2.49 -8.99 7.05
CA PRO A 10 2.90 -9.73 8.23
C PRO A 10 3.49 -8.81 9.33
N PRO A 11 3.47 -9.22 10.59
CA PRO A 11 3.18 -10.56 11.11
C PRO A 11 1.70 -10.92 11.20
N GLU A 12 0.79 -10.01 10.86
CA GLU A 12 -0.62 -10.37 10.75
C GLU A 12 -0.79 -11.52 9.73
N VAL A 13 -1.58 -12.53 10.10
CA VAL A 13 -1.76 -13.74 9.29
C VAL A 13 -2.96 -13.60 8.36
N GLY A 14 -2.76 -13.93 7.09
CA GLY A 14 -3.81 -13.92 6.09
C GLY A 14 -3.27 -14.03 4.66
N GLY A 15 -4.15 -14.33 3.72
CA GLY A 15 -3.79 -14.50 2.31
C GLY A 15 -3.21 -13.22 1.68
N MET A 16 -3.81 -12.06 2.00
CA MET A 16 -3.34 -10.77 1.51
C MET A 16 -1.98 -10.40 2.09
N GLN A 17 -1.78 -10.64 3.39
CA GLN A 17 -0.53 -10.42 4.08
C GLN A 17 0.60 -11.23 3.44
N SER A 18 0.35 -12.52 3.22
CA SER A 18 1.29 -13.42 2.55
C SER A 18 1.60 -13.00 1.12
N LEU A 19 0.57 -12.55 0.38
CA LEU A 19 0.74 -12.07 -0.99
C LEU A 19 1.61 -10.81 -1.04
N MET A 20 1.30 -9.82 -0.21
CA MET A 20 2.05 -8.55 -0.19
C MET A 20 3.49 -8.75 0.28
N TRP A 21 3.70 -9.63 1.25
CA TRP A 21 5.06 -10.00 1.67
C TRP A 21 5.83 -10.75 0.57
N GLY A 22 5.21 -11.76 -0.04
CA GLY A 22 5.82 -12.51 -1.14
C GLY A 22 6.21 -11.60 -2.31
N LEU A 23 5.30 -10.70 -2.71
CA LEU A 23 5.57 -9.69 -3.75
C LEU A 23 6.74 -8.78 -3.36
N SER A 24 6.74 -8.25 -2.14
CA SER A 24 7.82 -7.38 -1.64
C SER A 24 9.15 -8.09 -1.62
N ARG A 25 9.19 -9.33 -1.13
CA ARG A 25 10.40 -10.16 -1.08
C ARG A 25 10.95 -10.45 -2.48
N GLU A 26 10.09 -10.83 -3.42
CA GLU A 26 10.54 -11.13 -4.78
C GLU A 26 11.03 -9.86 -5.51
N MET A 27 10.32 -8.75 -5.36
CA MET A 27 10.75 -7.47 -5.94
C MET A 27 12.08 -6.99 -5.35
N SER A 28 12.30 -7.17 -4.05
CA SER A 28 13.52 -6.70 -3.38
C SER A 28 14.80 -7.41 -3.86
N LYS A 29 14.68 -8.53 -4.56
CA LYS A 29 15.83 -9.20 -5.19
C LYS A 29 16.44 -8.40 -6.33
N ASN A 30 15.65 -7.58 -7.01
CA ASN A 30 16.06 -6.87 -8.21
C ASN A 30 15.87 -5.34 -8.12
N PHE A 31 15.10 -4.87 -7.15
CA PHE A 31 14.74 -3.47 -7.01
C PHE A 31 14.87 -3.00 -5.56
N MET A 32 15.24 -1.76 -5.39
CA MET A 32 15.04 -1.10 -4.10
C MET A 32 13.56 -0.88 -3.88
N ILE A 33 13.06 -1.28 -2.71
CA ILE A 33 11.65 -1.10 -2.35
C ILE A 33 11.51 -0.41 -0.99
N LYS A 34 10.45 0.35 -0.84
CA LYS A 34 9.98 0.92 0.43
C LYS A 34 8.54 0.51 0.64
N VAL A 35 8.26 -0.11 1.77
CA VAL A 35 6.92 -0.54 2.16
C VAL A 35 6.34 0.41 3.20
N PHE A 36 5.10 0.86 3.01
CA PHE A 36 4.29 1.52 4.02
C PHE A 36 3.13 0.60 4.37
N ALA A 37 3.14 0.09 5.58
CA ALA A 37 2.16 -0.87 6.07
C ALA A 37 1.44 -0.36 7.32
N ASP A 38 0.30 -0.95 7.63
CA ASP A 38 -0.39 -0.70 8.88
C ASP A 38 0.42 -1.27 10.04
N TYR A 39 0.34 -0.59 11.19
CA TYR A 39 0.98 -1.03 12.43
C TYR A 39 0.39 -2.35 12.92
N HIS A 40 1.26 -3.21 13.42
CA HIS A 40 0.92 -4.41 14.17
C HIS A 40 1.81 -4.50 15.41
N GLU A 41 1.27 -4.89 16.54
CA GLU A 41 1.99 -4.87 17.83
C GLU A 41 3.26 -5.73 17.83
N ASN A 42 3.28 -6.86 17.14
CA ASN A 42 4.40 -7.79 17.04
C ASN A 42 5.28 -7.56 15.79
N HIS A 43 5.29 -6.36 15.22
CA HIS A 43 5.98 -6.11 13.95
C HIS A 43 7.51 -6.10 14.06
N LYS A 44 8.06 -5.74 15.22
CA LYS A 44 9.51 -5.43 15.37
C LYS A 44 10.40 -6.60 14.96
N GLU A 45 10.20 -7.77 15.57
CA GLU A 45 10.98 -8.96 15.25
C GLU A 45 10.86 -9.37 13.77
N PHE A 46 9.68 -9.24 13.20
CA PHE A 46 9.46 -9.50 11.78
C PHE A 46 10.20 -8.50 10.91
N ASP A 47 10.08 -7.21 11.21
CA ASP A 47 10.64 -6.12 10.41
C ASP A 47 12.18 -6.12 10.43
N GLU A 48 12.80 -6.51 11.55
CA GLU A 48 14.26 -6.63 11.69
C GLU A 48 14.88 -7.66 10.74
N ASN A 49 14.11 -8.65 10.31
CA ASN A 49 14.57 -9.71 9.40
C ASN A 49 14.30 -9.41 7.91
N LEU A 50 13.79 -8.21 7.59
CA LEU A 50 13.52 -7.84 6.20
C LEU A 50 14.79 -7.28 5.53
N ASN A 51 14.95 -7.61 4.25
CA ASN A 51 16.01 -7.08 3.40
C ASN A 51 15.61 -5.80 2.64
N PHE A 52 14.50 -5.18 3.03
CA PHE A 52 13.97 -3.94 2.46
C PHE A 52 13.42 -3.03 3.57
N SER A 53 13.27 -1.76 3.25
CA SER A 53 12.77 -0.77 4.20
C SER A 53 11.25 -0.84 4.35
N ILE A 54 10.78 -0.86 5.59
CA ILE A 54 9.37 -0.81 5.94
C ILE A 54 9.10 0.30 6.95
N GLU A 55 7.96 0.97 6.81
CA GLU A 55 7.43 1.94 7.76
C GLU A 55 6.01 1.56 8.17
N ARG A 56 5.79 1.44 9.48
CA ARG A 56 4.52 1.06 10.06
C ARG A 56 3.75 2.29 10.53
N VAL A 57 2.49 2.38 10.13
CA VAL A 57 1.62 3.49 10.47
C VAL A 57 0.48 3.03 11.36
N GLY A 58 0.45 3.57 12.57
CA GLY A 58 -0.55 3.25 13.59
C GLY A 58 -1.67 4.29 13.70
N GLY A 59 -2.56 4.06 14.67
CA GLY A 59 -3.69 4.91 15.00
C GLY A 59 -5.04 4.37 14.55
N ILE A 60 -6.10 5.14 14.79
CA ILE A 60 -7.48 4.78 14.43
C ILE A 60 -7.58 4.64 12.90
N LYS A 61 -8.34 3.68 12.43
CA LYS A 61 -8.42 3.25 11.03
C LYS A 61 -8.53 4.39 10.01
N PHE A 62 -9.38 5.37 10.26
CA PHE A 62 -9.56 6.51 9.34
C PHE A 62 -8.35 7.46 9.35
N LEU A 63 -7.86 7.84 10.53
CA LEU A 63 -6.69 8.71 10.69
C LEU A 63 -5.41 8.04 10.21
N ARG A 64 -5.29 6.74 10.40
CA ARG A 64 -4.18 5.93 9.92
C ARG A 64 -4.05 5.99 8.39
N LYS A 65 -5.17 5.91 7.67
CA LYS A 65 -5.21 6.08 6.21
C LYS A 65 -4.65 7.45 5.78
N ILE A 66 -5.12 8.52 6.42
CA ILE A 66 -4.67 9.89 6.13
C ILE A 66 -3.19 10.05 6.46
N ARG A 67 -2.77 9.62 7.64
CA ARG A 67 -1.36 9.69 8.08
C ARG A 67 -0.44 8.92 7.13
N LYS A 68 -0.82 7.71 6.74
CA LYS A 68 -0.03 6.90 5.79
C LYS A 68 0.11 7.61 4.44
N ALA A 69 -0.97 8.17 3.91
CA ALA A 69 -0.93 8.93 2.68
C ALA A 69 -0.06 10.19 2.78
N GLN A 70 -0.07 10.90 3.92
CA GLN A 70 0.80 12.04 4.18
C GLN A 70 2.28 11.62 4.16
N LEU A 71 2.64 10.59 4.91
CA LEU A 71 4.02 10.06 4.94
C LEU A 71 4.50 9.62 3.56
N ILE A 72 3.65 8.94 2.80
CA ILE A 72 3.95 8.56 1.42
C ILE A 72 4.14 9.79 0.54
N ASN A 73 3.25 10.78 0.61
CA ASN A 73 3.35 12.00 -0.19
C ASN A 73 4.61 12.81 0.15
N GLU A 74 5.02 12.85 1.41
CA GLU A 74 6.29 13.46 1.82
C GLU A 74 7.49 12.68 1.28
N PHE A 75 7.48 11.37 1.45
CA PHE A 75 8.54 10.50 0.93
C PHE A 75 8.73 10.63 -0.60
N LEU A 76 7.63 10.80 -1.33
CA LEU A 76 7.65 11.00 -2.79
C LEU A 76 8.31 12.30 -3.24
N LYS A 77 8.38 13.32 -2.38
CA LYS A 77 9.03 14.60 -2.72
C LYS A 77 10.55 14.44 -2.83
N ASP A 78 11.13 13.65 -1.93
CA ASP A 78 12.58 13.57 -1.75
C ASP A 78 13.19 12.31 -2.39
N ASN A 79 12.36 11.42 -2.94
CA ASN A 79 12.80 10.14 -3.47
C ASN A 79 12.34 9.89 -4.90
N LYS A 80 13.26 9.38 -5.73
CA LYS A 80 12.95 8.99 -7.10
C LYS A 80 12.25 7.63 -7.12
N ILE A 81 10.94 7.66 -7.28
CA ILE A 81 10.09 6.47 -7.35
C ILE A 81 9.71 6.16 -8.79
N GLU A 82 9.84 4.90 -9.18
CA GLU A 82 9.50 4.39 -10.51
C GLU A 82 8.03 3.99 -10.62
N GLY A 83 7.49 3.44 -9.54
CA GLY A 83 6.08 3.04 -9.48
C GLY A 83 5.60 2.81 -8.05
N ILE A 84 4.29 2.82 -7.87
CA ILE A 84 3.60 2.62 -6.62
C ILE A 84 2.68 1.42 -6.76
N ILE A 85 2.81 0.44 -5.87
CA ILE A 85 2.00 -0.78 -5.86
C ILE A 85 1.15 -0.78 -4.59
N ALA A 86 -0.12 -1.14 -4.71
CA ALA A 86 -1.02 -1.20 -3.57
C ALA A 86 -1.85 -2.48 -3.54
N ASP A 87 -2.15 -2.92 -2.33
CA ASP A 87 -3.01 -4.06 -2.05
C ASP A 87 -4.48 -3.79 -2.33
N HIS A 88 -4.87 -2.52 -2.33
CA HIS A 88 -6.26 -2.09 -2.45
C HIS A 88 -6.35 -0.64 -2.94
N TRP A 89 -7.38 -0.30 -3.71
CA TRP A 89 -7.58 1.06 -4.24
C TRP A 89 -7.62 2.16 -3.16
N LYS A 90 -8.14 1.85 -1.96
CA LYS A 90 -8.15 2.79 -0.83
C LYS A 90 -6.75 3.20 -0.35
N SER A 91 -5.76 2.35 -0.59
CA SER A 91 -4.35 2.65 -0.27
C SER A 91 -3.75 3.67 -1.23
N LEU A 92 -4.32 3.83 -2.44
CA LEU A 92 -3.88 4.82 -3.44
C LEU A 92 -4.68 6.12 -3.42
N GLU A 93 -5.87 6.13 -2.83
CA GLU A 93 -6.86 7.21 -3.00
C GLU A 93 -6.34 8.61 -2.64
N LEU A 94 -5.52 8.71 -1.60
CA LEU A 94 -4.97 9.97 -1.12
C LEU A 94 -3.51 10.21 -1.53
N ILE A 95 -2.93 9.33 -2.34
CA ILE A 95 -1.56 9.49 -2.82
C ILE A 95 -1.54 10.42 -4.03
N LYS A 96 -0.86 11.56 -3.85
CA LYS A 96 -0.68 12.60 -4.86
C LYS A 96 0.61 12.35 -5.65
N SER A 97 0.52 11.63 -6.75
CA SER A 97 1.68 11.34 -7.60
C SER A 97 1.27 11.11 -9.04
N ASN A 98 2.12 11.53 -9.96
CA ASN A 98 2.02 11.24 -11.41
C ASN A 98 2.76 9.95 -11.80
N LYS A 99 3.36 9.25 -10.86
CA LYS A 99 4.04 7.99 -11.11
C LYS A 99 3.04 6.88 -11.43
N LYS A 100 3.49 5.87 -12.15
CA LYS A 100 2.68 4.67 -12.43
C LYS A 100 2.19 4.05 -11.13
N LYS A 101 0.93 3.73 -11.08
CA LYS A 101 0.27 3.08 -9.94
C LYS A 101 -0.29 1.74 -10.36
N PHE A 102 -0.04 0.74 -9.57
CA PHE A 102 -0.55 -0.62 -9.75
C PHE A 102 -1.42 -0.97 -8.54
N CYS A 103 -2.60 -1.46 -8.79
CA CYS A 103 -3.53 -1.84 -7.74
C CYS A 103 -3.94 -3.30 -7.91
N LEU A 104 -3.81 -4.08 -6.84
CA LEU A 104 -4.36 -5.44 -6.81
C LEU A 104 -5.88 -5.36 -6.64
N ILE A 105 -6.60 -6.11 -7.46
CA ILE A 105 -8.06 -6.16 -7.48
C ILE A 105 -8.50 -7.55 -7.05
N HIS A 106 -9.35 -7.63 -6.02
CA HIS A 106 -9.79 -8.89 -5.40
C HIS A 106 -11.25 -9.26 -5.76
N GLY A 107 -11.83 -8.64 -6.78
CA GLY A 107 -13.17 -8.93 -7.29
C GLY A 107 -14.32 -8.26 -6.54
N LYS A 108 -14.23 -8.10 -5.23
CA LYS A 108 -15.29 -7.41 -4.44
C LYS A 108 -15.41 -5.93 -4.75
N GLU A 109 -14.34 -5.31 -5.22
CA GLU A 109 -14.30 -3.89 -5.60
C GLU A 109 -15.09 -3.62 -6.87
N ILE A 110 -15.18 -4.59 -7.77
CA ILE A 110 -15.81 -4.45 -9.09
C ILE A 110 -17.30 -4.83 -9.02
N ASN A 111 -17.69 -5.68 -8.08
CA ASN A 111 -19.01 -6.28 -7.99
C ASN A 111 -19.91 -5.66 -6.90
N HIS A 112 -19.85 -4.36 -6.66
CA HIS A 112 -20.78 -3.67 -5.78
C HIS A 112 -21.83 -2.87 -6.58
N PRO A 113 -22.94 -3.49 -7.02
CA PRO A 113 -23.91 -2.84 -7.92
C PRO A 113 -24.65 -1.67 -7.28
N ASN A 114 -24.68 -1.56 -5.94
CA ASN A 114 -25.57 -0.64 -5.23
C ASN A 114 -24.87 0.51 -4.49
N ASN A 115 -23.55 0.72 -4.66
CA ASN A 115 -22.85 1.82 -3.99
C ASN A 115 -22.26 2.81 -4.98
N SER A 116 -23.11 3.72 -5.47
CA SER A 116 -22.72 4.74 -6.47
C SER A 116 -21.59 5.67 -5.99
N SER A 117 -21.54 5.99 -4.68
CA SER A 117 -20.48 6.80 -4.07
C SER A 117 -19.14 6.09 -4.09
N GLN A 118 -19.12 4.82 -3.70
CA GLN A 118 -17.91 3.99 -3.74
C GLN A 118 -17.41 3.80 -5.17
N ASN A 119 -18.30 3.51 -6.11
CA ASN A 119 -17.94 3.33 -7.51
C ASN A 119 -17.30 4.59 -8.12
N LYS A 120 -17.85 5.77 -7.84
CA LYS A 120 -17.24 7.05 -8.27
C LYS A 120 -15.82 7.24 -7.72
N ARG A 121 -15.57 6.87 -6.47
CA ARG A 121 -14.24 6.95 -5.85
C ARG A 121 -13.27 5.96 -6.49
N ILE A 122 -13.71 4.73 -6.74
CA ILE A 122 -12.91 3.68 -7.40
C ILE A 122 -12.51 4.14 -8.80
N ILE A 123 -13.45 4.60 -9.61
CA ILE A 123 -13.18 5.13 -10.96
C ILE A 123 -12.14 6.24 -10.90
N LYS A 124 -12.32 7.21 -10.01
CA LYS A 124 -11.36 8.32 -9.84
C LYS A 124 -9.96 7.88 -9.46
N VAL A 125 -9.82 6.75 -8.74
CA VAL A 125 -8.51 6.16 -8.44
C VAL A 125 -7.96 5.48 -9.67
N PHE A 126 -8.77 4.70 -10.38
CA PHE A 126 -8.34 3.94 -11.56
C PHE A 126 -8.02 4.80 -12.77
N ASP A 127 -8.61 5.97 -12.91
CA ASP A 127 -8.22 6.95 -13.92
C ASP A 127 -6.76 7.44 -13.76
N LYS A 128 -6.15 7.16 -12.60
CA LYS A 128 -4.78 7.55 -12.23
C LYS A 128 -3.82 6.38 -12.06
N VAL A 129 -4.30 5.18 -12.34
CA VAL A 129 -3.53 3.93 -12.17
C VAL A 129 -2.88 3.50 -13.48
#